data_66516f46195b6572f0b8026ef56ff3ed
#
_entry.id   66516f46195b6572f0b8026ef56ff3ed
#
_cell.length_a   1.000
_cell.length_b   1.000
_cell.length_c   1.000
_cell.angle_alpha   90.00
_cell.angle_beta   90.00
_cell.angle_gamma   90.00
#
_symmetry.space_group_name_H-M   'P 1'
#
loop_
_entity.id
_entity.type
_entity.pdbx_description
1 polymer ?
#
loop_
_entity_poly.entity_id
_entity_poly.type
_entity_poly.pdbx_seq_one_letter_code
_entity_poly.pdbx_strand_id
1 'polypeptide(L)'
;KNVAFAMERLRSFFPGISFSRMLWTEPIGIASDRFVNALALADTDKEQEEVERILKQIEKECGRTREEKVRNIIRLDLDLLQWGTVRLREQDWERDYIRLLLQEMQWVF
;
A
#
# COMPACT_ATOMS: atom_id res chain seq x y z
N LYS A 1 -0.45 -12.60 -4.94
CA LYS A 1 -1.82 -12.59 -5.47
C LYS A 1 -2.60 -11.37 -5.03
N ASN A 2 -2.62 -11.12 -3.72
CA ASN A 2 -3.38 -9.99 -3.20
C ASN A 2 -2.82 -8.65 -3.67
N VAL A 3 -1.50 -8.56 -3.80
CA VAL A 3 -0.89 -7.31 -4.26
C VAL A 3 -1.27 -7.05 -5.71
N ALA A 4 -1.23 -8.08 -6.56
CA ALA A 4 -1.60 -7.91 -7.95
C ALA A 4 -3.06 -7.49 -8.10
N PHE A 5 -3.95 -8.10 -7.35
CA PHE A 5 -5.35 -7.74 -7.36
C PHE A 5 -5.54 -6.29 -6.90
N ALA A 6 -4.85 -5.92 -5.81
CA ALA A 6 -4.95 -4.55 -5.29
C ALA A 6 -4.46 -3.53 -6.31
N MET A 7 -3.38 -3.83 -7.00
CA MET A 7 -2.86 -2.92 -8.01
C MET A 7 -3.87 -2.72 -9.16
N GLU A 8 -4.53 -3.81 -9.57
CA GLU A 8 -5.57 -3.72 -10.58
C GLU A 8 -6.72 -2.83 -10.12
N ARG A 9 -7.16 -3.03 -8.87
CA ARG A 9 -8.23 -2.23 -8.32
C ARG A 9 -7.83 -0.77 -8.20
N LEU A 10 -6.60 -0.52 -7.76
CA LEU A 10 -6.10 0.85 -7.66
C LEU A 10 -6.04 1.53 -9.02
N ARG A 11 -5.64 0.81 -10.06
CA ARG A 11 -5.64 1.36 -11.41
C ARG A 11 -7.05 1.72 -11.86
N SER A 12 -8.02 0.93 -11.46
CA SER A 12 -9.41 1.17 -11.80
C SER A 12 -9.92 2.48 -11.19
N PHE A 13 -9.57 2.76 -9.95
CA PHE A 13 -9.99 3.99 -9.27
C PHE A 13 -9.10 5.18 -9.59
N PHE A 14 -7.85 4.95 -9.90
CA PHE A 14 -6.86 6.00 -10.14
C PHE A 14 -6.07 5.68 -11.41
N PRO A 15 -6.65 6.02 -12.58
CA PRO A 15 -6.05 5.56 -13.86
C PRO A 15 -4.62 6.02 -14.10
N GLY A 16 -4.22 7.13 -13.52
CA GLY A 16 -2.85 7.63 -13.70
C GLY A 16 -1.86 7.16 -12.65
N ILE A 17 -2.23 6.18 -11.85
CA ILE A 17 -1.38 5.76 -10.74
C ILE A 17 -0.08 5.13 -11.22
N SER A 18 1.01 5.44 -10.53
CA SER A 18 2.32 4.86 -10.76
C SER A 18 2.73 4.05 -9.54
N PHE A 19 3.40 2.93 -9.77
CA PHE A 19 3.85 2.06 -8.69
C PHE A 19 5.37 1.95 -8.68
N SER A 20 5.93 1.82 -7.48
CA SER A 20 7.32 1.40 -7.34
C SER A 20 7.43 -0.09 -7.60
N ARG A 21 8.66 -0.59 -7.67
CA ARG A 21 8.85 -2.03 -7.67
C ARG A 21 8.40 -2.60 -6.33
N MET A 22 8.11 -3.88 -6.31
CA MET A 22 7.80 -4.57 -5.07
C MET A 22 9.07 -4.93 -4.35
N LEU A 23 9.08 -4.75 -3.05
CA LEU A 23 10.24 -5.03 -2.22
C LEU A 23 9.84 -5.98 -1.11
N TRP A 24 10.56 -7.10 -1.03
CA TRP A 24 10.32 -8.09 0.02
C TRP A 24 11.06 -7.65 1.28
N THR A 25 10.37 -7.68 2.40
CA THR A 25 10.98 -7.37 3.68
C THR A 25 10.76 -8.53 4.63
N GLU A 26 11.74 -8.75 5.52
CA GLU A 26 11.64 -9.79 6.51
C GLU A 26 10.73 -9.33 7.64
N PRO A 27 9.93 -10.22 8.21
CA PRO A 27 9.11 -9.88 9.36
C PRO A 27 10.01 -9.62 10.58
N ILE A 28 9.54 -8.75 11.45
CA ILE A 28 10.23 -8.47 12.69
C ILE A 28 9.78 -9.49 13.73
N GLY A 29 10.74 -10.15 14.36
CA GLY A 29 10.45 -11.11 15.42
C GLY A 29 10.32 -12.51 14.92
N ILE A 30 9.21 -13.17 15.23
CA ILE A 30 9.04 -14.59 14.92
C ILE A 30 9.08 -14.83 13.41
N ALA A 31 9.77 -15.89 13.03
CA ALA A 31 9.86 -16.26 11.63
C ALA A 31 8.46 -16.51 11.05
N SER A 32 8.15 -15.82 10.00
CA SER A 32 6.90 -15.99 9.28
C SER A 32 7.16 -15.64 7.83
N ASP A 33 6.11 -15.57 7.04
CA ASP A 33 6.27 -15.22 5.64
C ASP A 33 6.77 -13.79 5.50
N ARG A 34 7.53 -13.56 4.44
CA ARG A 34 8.02 -12.22 4.13
C ARG A 34 6.88 -11.33 3.70
N PHE A 35 7.05 -10.05 3.96
CA PHE A 35 6.09 -9.04 3.51
C PHE A 35 6.55 -8.44 2.18
N VAL A 36 5.58 -8.13 1.34
CA VAL A 36 5.84 -7.41 0.10
C VAL A 36 5.36 -5.99 0.29
N ASN A 37 6.23 -5.04 -0.02
CA ASN A 37 5.92 -3.62 0.10
C ASN A 37 6.15 -2.92 -1.22
N ALA A 38 5.34 -1.91 -1.50
CA ALA A 38 5.51 -1.07 -2.67
C ALA A 38 4.89 0.29 -2.37
N LEU A 39 5.35 1.29 -3.11
CA LEU A 39 4.78 2.62 -3.03
C LEU A 39 3.98 2.91 -4.29
N ALA A 40 3.02 3.81 -4.17
CA ALA A 40 2.24 4.25 -5.31
C ALA A 40 2.02 5.76 -5.23
N LEU A 41 1.92 6.38 -6.39
CA LEU A 41 1.66 7.80 -6.51
C LEU A 41 0.54 8.00 -7.52
N ALA A 42 -0.46 8.78 -7.14
CA ALA A 42 -1.59 9.04 -8.03
C ALA A 42 -2.07 10.47 -7.88
N ASP A 43 -2.65 10.99 -8.96
CA ASP A 43 -3.39 12.23 -8.91
C ASP A 43 -4.87 11.88 -8.92
N THR A 44 -5.66 12.65 -8.18
CA THR A 44 -7.09 12.40 -8.12
C THR A 44 -7.84 13.67 -7.81
N ASP A 45 -9.08 13.73 -8.31
CA ASP A 45 -10.00 14.80 -7.96
C ASP A 45 -10.85 14.45 -6.74
N LYS A 46 -10.70 13.24 -6.23
CA LYS A 46 -11.48 12.78 -5.09
C LYS A 46 -11.01 13.45 -3.81
N GLU A 47 -11.91 13.52 -2.84
CA GLU A 47 -11.56 14.02 -1.52
C GLU A 47 -10.76 12.97 -0.76
N GLN A 48 -9.98 13.44 0.22
CA GLN A 48 -9.14 12.54 1.01
C GLN A 48 -9.96 11.42 1.67
N GLU A 49 -11.12 11.78 2.22
CA GLU A 49 -11.97 10.79 2.88
C GLU A 49 -12.45 9.72 1.91
N GLU A 50 -12.76 10.12 0.69
CA GLU A 50 -13.19 9.15 -0.32
C GLU A 50 -12.05 8.21 -0.69
N VAL A 51 -10.85 8.75 -0.85
CA VAL A 51 -9.68 7.93 -1.15
C VAL A 51 -9.45 6.91 -0.03
N GLU A 52 -9.53 7.36 1.21
CA GLU A 52 -9.34 6.45 2.33
C GLU A 52 -10.39 5.35 2.36
N ARG A 53 -11.63 5.67 2.02
CA ARG A 53 -12.68 4.65 1.93
C ARG A 53 -12.38 3.64 0.83
N ILE A 54 -11.87 4.11 -0.30
CA ILE A 54 -11.51 3.22 -1.40
C ILE A 54 -10.40 2.27 -0.98
N LEU A 55 -9.39 2.77 -0.28
CA LEU A 55 -8.31 1.92 0.19
C LEU A 55 -8.83 0.85 1.15
N LYS A 56 -9.71 1.22 2.05
CA LYS A 56 -10.33 0.25 2.97
C LYS A 56 -11.16 -0.78 2.21
N GLN A 57 -11.87 -0.34 1.19
CA GLN A 57 -12.67 -1.24 0.37
C GLN A 57 -11.79 -2.29 -0.31
N ILE A 58 -10.66 -1.84 -0.86
CA ILE A 58 -9.75 -2.75 -1.54
C ILE A 58 -9.14 -3.74 -0.55
N GLU A 59 -8.79 -3.27 0.64
CA GLU A 59 -8.29 -4.16 1.69
C GLU A 59 -9.29 -5.25 2.00
N LYS A 60 -10.56 -4.89 2.10
CA LYS A 60 -11.61 -5.87 2.35
C LYS A 60 -11.73 -6.89 1.24
N GLU A 61 -11.66 -6.41 0.00
CA GLU A 61 -11.78 -7.30 -1.15
C GLU A 61 -10.62 -8.28 -1.23
N CYS A 62 -9.45 -7.87 -0.79
CA CYS A 62 -8.24 -8.66 -0.95
C CYS A 62 -8.04 -9.74 0.10
N GLY A 63 -8.58 -9.58 1.28
CA GLY A 63 -8.06 -10.41 2.32
C GLY A 63 -9.02 -10.94 3.34
N ARG A 64 -10.28 -10.98 3.04
CA ARG A 64 -11.20 -11.29 4.13
C ARG A 64 -12.16 -12.40 3.84
N THR A 65 -11.66 -13.50 3.32
CA THR A 65 -12.44 -14.72 3.42
C THR A 65 -12.27 -15.25 4.85
N ARG A 66 -13.26 -15.99 5.29
CA ARG A 66 -13.19 -16.66 6.58
C ARG A 66 -11.97 -17.55 6.71
N GLU A 67 -11.62 -18.19 5.62
CA GLU A 67 -10.49 -19.10 5.58
C GLU A 67 -9.18 -18.39 5.85
N GLU A 68 -9.03 -17.20 5.32
CA GLU A 68 -7.83 -16.44 5.53
C GLU A 68 -7.68 -16.00 6.97
N LYS A 69 -8.79 -15.65 7.63
CA LYS A 69 -8.75 -15.31 9.04
C LYS A 69 -8.26 -16.47 9.89
N VAL A 70 -8.76 -17.65 9.57
CA VAL A 70 -8.42 -18.84 10.34
C VAL A 70 -6.98 -19.24 10.14
N ARG A 71 -6.46 -19.03 8.94
CA ARG A 71 -5.10 -19.43 8.60
C ARG A 71 -4.06 -18.39 8.95
N ASN A 72 -4.49 -17.27 9.47
CA ASN A 72 -3.57 -16.21 9.85
C ASN A 72 -2.72 -15.71 8.67
N ILE A 73 -3.34 -15.68 7.51
CA ILE A 73 -2.65 -15.25 6.30
C ILE A 73 -2.47 -13.74 6.32
N ILE A 74 -1.34 -13.31 5.80
CA ILE A 74 -0.95 -11.91 5.78
C ILE A 74 -1.98 -11.08 5.03
N ARG A 75 -2.44 -10.03 5.67
CA ARG A 75 -3.40 -9.11 5.10
C ARG A 75 -2.69 -8.06 4.26
N LEU A 76 -3.43 -7.57 3.29
CA LEU A 76 -2.98 -6.40 2.56
C LEU A 76 -3.30 -5.16 3.38
N ASP A 77 -2.31 -4.32 3.57
CA ASP A 77 -2.51 -3.00 4.18
C ASP A 77 -2.26 -1.93 3.14
N LEU A 78 -3.22 -1.03 3.01
CA LEU A 78 -3.09 0.11 2.11
C LEU A 78 -3.18 1.38 2.95
N ASP A 79 -2.06 2.08 3.03
CA ASP A 79 -1.97 3.27 3.87
C ASP A 79 -1.71 4.51 3.02
N LEU A 80 -2.44 5.57 3.34
CA LEU A 80 -2.22 6.85 2.69
C LEU A 80 -1.09 7.57 3.42
N LEU A 81 0.02 7.78 2.73
CA LEU A 81 1.23 8.34 3.34
C LEU A 81 1.35 9.84 3.17
N GLN A 82 0.74 10.39 2.14
CA GLN A 82 0.81 11.82 1.90
C GLN A 82 -0.40 12.28 1.12
N TRP A 83 -0.93 13.42 1.50
CA TRP A 83 -2.04 14.05 0.80
C TRP A 83 -1.62 15.47 0.44
N GLY A 84 -1.46 15.72 -0.86
CA GLY A 84 -0.91 16.98 -1.32
C GLY A 84 0.51 17.12 -0.79
N THR A 85 0.77 18.14 -0.02
CA THR A 85 2.08 18.37 0.57
C THR A 85 2.17 17.95 2.03
N VAL A 86 1.09 17.37 2.56
CA VAL A 86 1.03 17.00 3.98
C VAL A 86 1.35 15.53 4.15
N ARG A 87 2.40 15.25 4.90
CA ARG A 87 2.74 13.87 5.24
C ARG A 87 1.83 13.36 6.34
N LEU A 88 1.35 12.13 6.13
CA LEU A 88 0.55 11.41 7.09
C LEU A 88 1.38 10.25 7.59
N ARG A 89 1.03 9.71 8.77
CA ARG A 89 1.71 8.54 9.32
C ARG A 89 3.23 8.74 9.35
N GLU A 90 3.65 9.82 9.97
CA GLU A 90 5.05 10.25 9.92
C GLU A 90 6.04 9.17 10.35
N GLN A 91 5.65 8.30 11.27
CA GLN A 91 6.50 7.22 11.72
C GLN A 91 6.87 6.26 10.60
N ASP A 92 5.95 6.04 9.67
CA ASP A 92 6.19 5.13 8.57
C ASP A 92 7.22 5.67 7.59
N TRP A 93 7.34 7.00 7.50
CA TRP A 93 8.32 7.60 6.62
C TRP A 93 9.76 7.32 7.03
N GLU A 94 9.97 6.87 8.28
CA GLU A 94 11.29 6.52 8.78
C GLU A 94 11.74 5.13 8.35
N ARG A 95 10.86 4.33 7.80
CA ARG A 95 11.19 2.96 7.43
C ARG A 95 12.14 2.92 6.25
N ASP A 96 13.12 2.02 6.32
CA ASP A 96 14.16 1.92 5.30
C ASP A 96 13.59 1.67 3.91
N TYR A 97 12.59 0.80 3.79
CA TYR A 97 12.06 0.46 2.48
C TYR A 97 11.36 1.65 1.83
N ILE A 98 10.74 2.51 2.62
CA ILE A 98 10.10 3.69 2.07
C ILE A 98 11.15 4.66 1.53
N ARG A 99 12.21 4.88 2.29
CA ARG A 99 13.30 5.75 1.85
C ARG A 99 13.94 5.24 0.57
N LEU A 100 14.19 3.93 0.52
CA LEU A 100 14.79 3.31 -0.64
C LEU A 100 13.91 3.47 -1.88
N LEU A 101 12.63 3.14 -1.76
CA LEU A 101 11.73 3.19 -2.89
C LEU A 101 11.50 4.62 -3.38
N LEU A 102 11.42 5.58 -2.46
CA LEU A 102 11.30 6.98 -2.84
C LEU A 102 12.51 7.45 -3.63
N GLN A 103 13.69 7.05 -3.19
CA GLN A 103 14.92 7.41 -3.87
C GLN A 103 14.94 6.84 -5.29
N GLU A 104 14.53 5.60 -5.44
CA GLU A 104 14.49 4.95 -6.74
C GLU A 104 13.51 5.61 -7.69
N MET A 105 12.34 5.98 -7.18
CA MET A 105 11.29 6.54 -8.02
C MET A 105 11.56 7.98 -8.42
N GLN A 106 12.28 8.72 -7.59
CA GLN A 106 12.57 10.14 -7.85
C GLN A 106 11.32 10.95 -8.11
N TRP A 107 10.24 10.61 -7.43
CA TRP A 107 8.98 11.37 -7.55
C TRP A 107 9.16 12.77 -6.96
N VAL A 108 8.52 13.74 -7.63
CA VAL A 108 8.52 15.12 -7.15
C VAL A 108 7.22 15.39 -6.43
N PHE A 109 7.32 15.89 -5.22
CA PHE A 109 6.14 16.17 -4.39
C PHE A 109 5.95 17.65 -4.16
#